data_eb5924bd7b8b5bd68827d4a58c834f26
#
_entry.id   eb5924bd7b8b5bd68827d4a58c834f26
#
_cell.length_a   1.000
_cell.length_b   1.000
_cell.length_c   1.000
_cell.angle_alpha   90.00
_cell.angle_beta   90.00
_cell.angle_gamma   90.00
#
_symmetry.space_group_name_H-M   'P 1'
#
loop_
_entity.id
_entity.type
_entity.pdbx_description
1 polymer ?
#
loop_
_entity_poly.entity_id
_entity_poly.type
_entity_poly.pdbx_seq_one_letter_code
_entity_poly.pdbx_strand_id
1 'polypeptide(L)'
;GMGTAFSSKLIEDENSGGYAWNGPSGNVYYPNHTISEIENIMQEFMGIDTYIIMETLPYDGIHHIDMHMKLLDEETILMAEYPAGVADGPQIEANLQYVLNNYNSAFGSAYKVVRVPSPPSSGGYFPDNNGYYRTYTNSVFLNNTVLVPFYRQEYDTIAQRIYEEALPGYNIV
;
A
#
# COMPACT_ATOMS: atom_id res chain seq x y z
N GLY A 1 -11.83 7.26 -0.90
CA GLY A 1 -11.91 7.39 0.54
C GLY A 1 -11.97 8.85 0.96
N MET A 2 -12.83 9.24 1.80
CA MET A 2 -13.17 10.57 2.31
C MET A 2 -11.95 11.43 2.73
N GLY A 3 -11.11 11.84 1.77
CA GLY A 3 -9.95 12.72 1.98
C GLY A 3 -8.72 12.07 2.64
N THR A 4 -8.64 10.74 2.76
CA THR A 4 -7.44 10.07 3.28
C THR A 4 -6.68 9.35 2.16
N ALA A 5 -5.37 9.55 2.08
CA ALA A 5 -4.49 8.82 1.18
C ALA A 5 -3.20 8.37 1.87
N PHE A 6 -2.60 7.32 1.34
CA PHE A 6 -1.36 6.72 1.83
C PHE A 6 -0.30 6.76 0.75
N SER A 7 0.93 7.01 1.17
CA SER A 7 2.11 7.05 0.31
C SER A 7 3.31 6.43 1.03
N SER A 8 4.32 6.07 0.28
CA SER A 8 5.62 5.75 0.84
C SER A 8 6.48 7.01 0.98
N LYS A 9 7.48 6.95 1.86
CA LYS A 9 8.46 8.01 2.09
C LYS A 9 9.28 8.37 0.84
N LEU A 10 9.20 7.58 -0.21
CA LEU A 10 9.83 7.89 -1.49
C LEU A 10 9.47 9.30 -1.98
N ILE A 11 8.22 9.75 -1.74
CA ILE A 11 7.78 11.09 -2.13
C ILE A 11 8.59 12.20 -1.41
N GLU A 12 8.96 11.98 -0.16
CA GLU A 12 9.79 12.88 0.62
C GLU A 12 11.25 12.83 0.17
N ASP A 13 11.79 11.62 0.03
CA ASP A 13 13.17 11.38 -0.34
C ASP A 13 13.50 11.96 -1.72
N GLU A 14 12.62 11.79 -2.70
CA GLU A 14 12.78 12.33 -4.05
C GLU A 14 12.56 13.86 -4.12
N ASN A 15 11.84 14.45 -3.20
CA ASN A 15 11.67 15.89 -3.12
C ASN A 15 12.71 16.62 -2.26
N SER A 16 13.57 15.91 -1.53
CA SER A 16 14.56 16.51 -0.64
C SER A 16 15.90 16.86 -1.30
N GLY A 17 16.21 16.28 -2.44
CA GLY A 17 17.55 16.33 -3.04
C GLY A 17 17.68 16.96 -4.43
N GLY A 18 16.62 17.48 -5.02
CA GLY A 18 16.67 18.02 -6.39
C GLY A 18 16.83 16.91 -7.43
N TYR A 19 15.76 16.22 -7.75
CA TYR A 19 15.78 15.20 -8.78
C TYR A 19 15.90 15.82 -10.17
N ALA A 20 17.01 15.55 -10.86
CA ALA A 20 17.19 15.90 -12.27
C ALA A 20 16.81 14.68 -13.12
N TRP A 21 15.66 14.74 -13.78
CA TRP A 21 15.33 13.75 -14.80
C TRP A 21 16.02 14.06 -16.12
N ASN A 22 16.89 13.18 -16.58
CA ASN A 22 17.56 13.26 -17.88
C ASN A 22 16.62 12.71 -18.96
N GLY A 23 15.70 13.54 -19.47
CA GLY A 23 14.86 13.19 -20.60
C GLY A 23 15.55 13.41 -21.96
N PRO A 24 14.95 12.94 -23.06
CA PRO A 24 15.47 13.11 -24.42
C PRO A 24 15.67 14.57 -24.85
N SER A 25 15.01 15.50 -24.18
CA SER A 25 15.06 16.95 -24.43
C SER A 25 16.02 17.72 -23.53
N GLY A 26 16.84 17.03 -22.74
CA GLY A 26 17.74 17.64 -21.73
C GLY A 26 17.23 17.49 -20.31
N ASN A 27 17.95 18.08 -19.36
CA ASN A 27 17.63 17.99 -17.94
C ASN A 27 16.39 18.84 -17.63
N VAL A 28 15.32 18.21 -17.17
CA VAL A 28 14.18 18.90 -16.59
C VAL A 28 14.38 18.91 -15.08
N TYR A 29 14.48 20.10 -14.52
CA TYR A 29 14.55 20.28 -13.07
C TYR A 29 13.15 20.54 -12.55
N TYR A 30 12.65 19.63 -11.74
CA TYR A 30 11.44 19.86 -10.97
C TYR A 30 11.83 20.56 -9.66
N PRO A 31 11.11 21.61 -9.25
CA PRO A 31 11.36 22.24 -7.96
C PRO A 31 11.08 21.23 -6.84
N ASN A 32 11.96 21.24 -5.84
CA ASN A 32 11.69 20.50 -4.62
C ASN A 32 10.48 21.08 -3.91
N HIS A 33 9.66 20.23 -3.37
CA HIS A 33 8.55 20.60 -2.51
C HIS A 33 8.80 20.10 -1.08
N THR A 34 8.51 20.92 -0.12
CA THR A 34 8.42 20.50 1.28
C THR A 34 7.19 19.61 1.48
N ILE A 35 7.17 18.82 2.56
CA ILE A 35 6.00 18.00 2.89
C ILE A 35 4.74 18.84 2.97
N SER A 36 4.79 20.02 3.60
CA SER A 36 3.63 20.93 3.68
C SER A 36 3.15 21.42 2.31
N GLU A 37 4.05 21.65 1.36
CA GLU A 37 3.65 22.00 -0.01
C GLU A 37 3.02 20.81 -0.73
N ILE A 38 3.55 19.58 -0.53
CA ILE A 38 2.98 18.35 -1.08
C ILE A 38 1.57 18.12 -0.50
N GLU A 39 1.39 18.25 0.82
CA GLU A 39 0.10 18.12 1.48
C GLU A 39 -0.91 19.14 0.95
N ASN A 40 -0.51 20.41 0.76
CA ASN A 40 -1.36 21.43 0.17
C ASN A 40 -1.75 21.10 -1.28
N ILE A 41 -0.82 20.62 -2.09
CA ILE A 41 -1.09 20.18 -3.47
C ILE A 41 -2.09 19.01 -3.46
N MET A 42 -1.89 18.04 -2.58
CA MET A 42 -2.80 16.89 -2.45
C MET A 42 -4.19 17.32 -2.02
N GLN A 43 -4.29 18.29 -1.10
CA GLN A 43 -5.57 18.84 -0.68
C GLN A 43 -6.26 19.64 -1.80
N GLU A 44 -5.55 20.58 -2.42
CA GLU A 44 -6.12 21.47 -3.44
C GLU A 44 -6.57 20.74 -4.71
N PHE A 45 -5.79 19.79 -5.17
CA PHE A 45 -6.04 19.12 -6.47
C PHE A 45 -6.77 17.78 -6.35
N MET A 46 -6.64 17.08 -5.21
CA MET A 46 -7.19 15.74 -5.02
C MET A 46 -8.18 15.64 -3.86
N GLY A 47 -8.37 16.72 -3.08
CA GLY A 47 -9.27 16.72 -1.93
C GLY A 47 -8.80 15.79 -0.80
N ILE A 48 -7.47 15.63 -0.63
CA ILE A 48 -6.88 14.79 0.41
C ILE A 48 -6.58 15.65 1.62
N ASP A 49 -7.34 15.48 2.68
CA ASP A 49 -7.20 16.22 3.94
C ASP A 49 -6.19 15.55 4.90
N THR A 50 -6.01 14.24 4.75
CA THR A 50 -5.07 13.44 5.57
C THR A 50 -4.17 12.64 4.64
N TYR A 51 -2.90 13.05 4.55
CA TYR A 51 -1.91 12.39 3.74
C TYR A 51 -0.91 11.65 4.63
N ILE A 52 -0.95 10.32 4.60
CA ILE A 52 -0.18 9.46 5.49
C ILE A 52 1.03 8.90 4.73
N ILE A 53 2.22 9.26 5.19
CA ILE A 53 3.48 8.83 4.60
C ILE A 53 4.09 7.75 5.49
N MET A 54 4.38 6.58 4.92
CA MET A 54 4.93 5.42 5.60
C MET A 54 6.34 5.09 5.10
N GLU A 55 7.13 4.42 5.92
CA GLU A 55 8.47 3.96 5.51
C GLU A 55 8.38 2.97 4.35
N THR A 56 9.41 2.96 3.51
CA THR A 56 9.55 2.03 2.38
C THR A 56 9.86 0.62 2.89
N LEU A 57 9.47 -0.40 2.12
CA LEU A 57 9.84 -1.79 2.43
C LEU A 57 11.29 -2.06 2.01
N PRO A 58 12.07 -2.84 2.78
CA PRO A 58 13.48 -3.11 2.53
C PRO A 58 13.80 -3.70 1.15
N TYR A 59 12.93 -4.55 0.62
CA TYR A 59 13.15 -5.28 -0.64
C TYR A 59 12.27 -4.81 -1.80
N ASP A 60 11.34 -3.87 -1.54
CA ASP A 60 10.54 -3.28 -2.60
C ASP A 60 11.30 -2.17 -3.31
N GLY A 61 11.65 -2.36 -4.57
CA GLY A 61 12.39 -1.38 -5.37
C GLY A 61 11.53 -0.27 -5.99
N ILE A 62 10.20 -0.37 -5.92
CA ILE A 62 9.26 0.63 -6.46
C ILE A 62 8.45 1.35 -5.39
N HIS A 63 8.45 0.83 -4.18
CA HIS A 63 7.86 1.42 -2.97
C HIS A 63 6.37 1.77 -3.09
N HIS A 64 5.59 0.95 -3.80
CA HIS A 64 4.15 1.10 -3.92
C HIS A 64 3.41 0.58 -2.68
N ILE A 65 2.48 1.37 -2.18
CA ILE A 65 1.72 1.03 -0.96
C ILE A 65 0.84 -0.22 -1.17
N ASP A 66 0.28 -0.42 -2.34
CA ASP A 66 -0.55 -1.57 -2.67
C ASP A 66 0.20 -2.91 -2.73
N MET A 67 1.53 -2.89 -2.59
CA MET A 67 2.34 -4.08 -2.36
C MET A 67 2.06 -4.72 -0.99
N HIS A 68 1.61 -3.95 -0.01
CA HIS A 68 1.42 -4.46 1.35
C HIS A 68 0.17 -3.94 2.06
N MET A 69 -0.51 -2.91 1.54
CA MET A 69 -1.66 -2.31 2.19
C MET A 69 -2.70 -1.84 1.18
N LYS A 70 -3.98 -1.91 1.57
CA LYS A 70 -5.11 -1.34 0.84
C LYS A 70 -6.20 -0.91 1.80
N LEU A 71 -6.86 0.22 1.52
CA LEU A 71 -8.16 0.54 2.13
C LEU A 71 -9.26 -0.27 1.43
N LEU A 72 -10.02 -1.03 2.19
CA LEU A 72 -11.22 -1.71 1.71
C LEU A 72 -12.43 -0.78 1.75
N ASP A 73 -12.49 0.06 2.76
CA ASP A 73 -13.45 1.13 2.96
C ASP A 73 -12.81 2.26 3.79
N GLU A 74 -13.59 3.21 4.28
CA GLU A 74 -13.12 4.37 5.04
C GLU A 74 -12.59 4.06 6.44
N GLU A 75 -12.83 2.83 6.95
CA GLU A 75 -12.43 2.39 8.29
C GLU A 75 -11.58 1.12 8.31
N THR A 76 -11.46 0.42 7.17
CA THR A 76 -10.89 -0.93 7.12
C THR A 76 -9.63 -0.96 6.27
N ILE A 77 -8.52 -1.35 6.89
CA ILE A 77 -7.24 -1.59 6.22
C ILE A 77 -7.07 -3.08 5.99
N LEU A 78 -6.87 -3.49 4.74
CA LEU A 78 -6.33 -4.80 4.39
C LEU A 78 -4.81 -4.71 4.42
N MET A 79 -4.17 -5.58 5.20
CA MET A 79 -2.72 -5.58 5.39
C MET A 79 -2.13 -6.94 5.04
N ALA A 80 -1.12 -6.93 4.17
CA ALA A 80 -0.37 -8.13 3.83
C ALA A 80 0.37 -8.69 5.04
N GLU A 81 0.51 -10.00 5.10
CA GLU A 81 1.23 -10.71 6.16
C GLU A 81 2.23 -11.68 5.54
N TYR A 82 3.48 -11.56 5.95
CA TYR A 82 4.53 -12.50 5.59
C TYR A 82 4.80 -13.48 6.74
N PRO A 83 5.26 -14.70 6.43
CA PRO A 83 5.77 -15.61 7.44
C PRO A 83 6.93 -15.01 8.23
N ALA A 84 7.10 -15.47 9.47
CA ALA A 84 8.22 -15.05 10.30
C ALA A 84 9.57 -15.31 9.59
N GLY A 85 10.46 -14.31 9.61
CA GLY A 85 11.78 -14.37 8.99
C GLY A 85 11.88 -13.73 7.62
N VAL A 86 10.77 -13.37 6.97
CA VAL A 86 10.80 -12.56 5.74
C VAL A 86 11.10 -11.11 6.10
N ALA A 87 12.08 -10.51 5.45
CA ALA A 87 12.66 -9.23 5.84
C ALA A 87 11.69 -8.03 5.78
N ASP A 88 10.73 -8.04 4.85
CA ASP A 88 9.72 -6.97 4.76
C ASP A 88 8.66 -7.05 5.86
N GLY A 89 8.46 -8.22 6.47
CA GLY A 89 7.44 -8.43 7.50
C GLY A 89 7.51 -7.42 8.65
N PRO A 90 8.67 -7.25 9.32
CA PRO A 90 8.81 -6.27 10.40
C PRO A 90 8.49 -4.82 9.98
N GLN A 91 8.84 -4.41 8.78
CA GLN A 91 8.53 -3.05 8.30
C GLN A 91 7.04 -2.89 7.99
N ILE A 92 6.39 -3.90 7.45
CA ILE A 92 4.93 -3.92 7.25
C ILE A 92 4.21 -3.72 8.60
N GLU A 93 4.64 -4.44 9.63
CA GLU A 93 4.09 -4.29 10.98
C GLU A 93 4.37 -2.91 11.57
N ALA A 94 5.57 -2.38 11.41
CA ALA A 94 5.93 -1.04 11.86
C ALA A 94 5.08 0.04 11.19
N ASN A 95 4.87 -0.04 9.87
CA ASN A 95 4.01 0.85 9.12
C ASN A 95 2.55 0.80 9.62
N LEU A 96 2.03 -0.42 9.84
CA LEU A 96 0.69 -0.58 10.40
C LEU A 96 0.57 0.05 11.79
N GLN A 97 1.51 -0.23 12.69
CA GLN A 97 1.50 0.35 14.03
C GLN A 97 1.62 1.87 14.00
N TYR A 98 2.43 2.42 13.09
CA TYR A 98 2.52 3.86 12.89
C TYR A 98 1.15 4.46 12.52
N VAL A 99 0.44 3.85 11.57
CA VAL A 99 -0.90 4.31 11.18
C VAL A 99 -1.88 4.22 12.36
N LEU A 100 -1.96 3.06 13.02
CA LEU A 100 -2.92 2.84 14.11
C LEU A 100 -2.69 3.74 15.33
N ASN A 101 -1.44 4.12 15.61
CA ASN A 101 -1.08 4.95 16.75
C ASN A 101 -1.25 6.46 16.51
N ASN A 102 -1.22 6.90 15.24
CA ASN A 102 -1.18 8.32 14.92
C ASN A 102 -2.41 8.82 14.16
N TYR A 103 -3.20 7.94 13.56
CA TYR A 103 -4.32 8.33 12.71
C TYR A 103 -5.58 7.55 13.05
N ASN A 104 -6.69 8.22 12.84
CA ASN A 104 -8.03 7.62 12.89
C ASN A 104 -8.60 7.51 11.48
N SER A 105 -9.61 6.68 11.35
CA SER A 105 -10.41 6.56 10.12
C SER A 105 -11.08 7.89 9.76
N ALA A 106 -11.64 7.98 8.57
CA ALA A 106 -12.39 9.15 8.12
C ALA A 106 -13.58 9.53 9.05
N PHE A 107 -14.03 8.59 9.88
CA PHE A 107 -15.11 8.80 10.86
C PHE A 107 -14.61 9.07 12.28
N GLY A 108 -13.29 9.21 12.48
CA GLY A 108 -12.69 9.46 13.78
C GLY A 108 -12.55 8.23 14.69
N SER A 109 -12.92 7.04 14.22
CA SER A 109 -12.72 5.77 14.91
C SER A 109 -11.35 5.17 14.59
N ALA A 110 -10.88 4.25 15.41
CA ALA A 110 -9.70 3.46 15.09
C ALA A 110 -9.96 2.60 13.84
N TYR A 111 -8.92 2.41 13.02
CA TYR A 111 -9.02 1.52 11.87
C TYR A 111 -9.23 0.06 12.30
N LYS A 112 -10.10 -0.63 11.58
CA LYS A 112 -10.19 -2.09 11.57
C LYS A 112 -9.08 -2.65 10.68
N VAL A 113 -8.50 -3.77 11.09
CA VAL A 113 -7.42 -4.40 10.32
C VAL A 113 -7.84 -5.79 9.90
N VAL A 114 -7.77 -6.05 8.61
CA VAL A 114 -7.93 -7.37 8.01
C VAL A 114 -6.57 -7.82 7.51
N ARG A 115 -6.18 -9.05 7.80
CA ARG A 115 -4.91 -9.63 7.37
C ARG A 115 -5.09 -10.56 6.20
N VAL A 116 -4.16 -10.49 5.24
CA VAL A 116 -4.12 -11.42 4.12
C VAL A 116 -2.71 -11.97 3.94
N PRO A 117 -2.52 -13.30 3.90
CA PRO A 117 -1.19 -13.89 3.74
C PRO A 117 -0.63 -13.61 2.35
N SER A 118 0.63 -13.19 2.29
CA SER A 118 1.36 -13.03 1.02
C SER A 118 1.98 -14.37 0.61
N PRO A 119 1.68 -14.89 -0.59
CA PRO A 119 2.22 -16.16 -1.05
C PRO A 119 3.66 -16.02 -1.53
N PRO A 120 4.47 -17.09 -1.43
CA PRO A 120 5.78 -17.11 -2.05
C PRO A 120 5.67 -17.17 -3.59
N SER A 121 6.75 -16.88 -4.27
CA SER A 121 6.89 -17.11 -5.72
C SER A 121 6.64 -18.58 -6.10
N SER A 122 6.56 -18.89 -7.39
CA SER A 122 6.38 -20.26 -7.86
C SER A 122 7.48 -21.21 -7.38
N GLY A 123 8.70 -20.72 -7.16
CA GLY A 123 9.82 -21.45 -6.59
C GLY A 123 9.79 -21.61 -5.07
N GLY A 124 8.81 -21.05 -4.38
CA GLY A 124 8.72 -21.10 -2.91
C GLY A 124 9.53 -20.03 -2.19
N TYR A 125 10.04 -19.01 -2.90
CA TYR A 125 10.89 -17.96 -2.35
C TYR A 125 10.11 -16.66 -2.13
N PHE A 126 10.52 -15.92 -1.11
CA PHE A 126 10.04 -14.55 -0.83
C PHE A 126 11.01 -13.49 -1.41
N PRO A 127 10.63 -12.21 -1.47
CA PRO A 127 11.45 -11.16 -2.09
C PRO A 127 12.88 -11.06 -1.58
N ASP A 128 13.11 -11.26 -0.28
CA ASP A 128 14.41 -11.26 0.38
C ASP A 128 15.30 -12.48 0.06
N ASN A 129 14.76 -13.46 -0.65
CA ASN A 129 15.46 -14.67 -1.04
C ASN A 129 15.25 -15.03 -2.52
N ASN A 130 15.43 -14.02 -3.40
CA ASN A 130 15.27 -14.12 -4.85
C ASN A 130 13.84 -14.52 -5.33
N GLY A 131 12.83 -14.32 -4.49
CA GLY A 131 11.44 -14.45 -4.88
C GLY A 131 10.91 -13.16 -5.50
N TYR A 132 9.71 -13.24 -6.05
CA TYR A 132 8.97 -12.09 -6.56
C TYR A 132 7.86 -11.72 -5.59
N TYR A 133 7.52 -10.42 -5.53
CA TYR A 133 6.33 -9.97 -4.84
C TYR A 133 5.09 -10.61 -5.46
N ARG A 134 4.25 -11.17 -4.59
CA ARG A 134 2.92 -11.66 -4.88
C ARG A 134 2.02 -11.16 -3.76
N THR A 135 1.12 -10.29 -4.09
CA THR A 135 0.32 -9.63 -3.07
C THR A 135 -1.15 -9.57 -3.46
N TYR A 136 -2.03 -9.91 -2.54
CA TYR A 136 -3.46 -9.77 -2.71
C TYR A 136 -3.98 -8.37 -2.39
N THR A 137 -3.16 -7.50 -1.78
CA THR A 137 -3.52 -6.11 -1.52
C THR A 137 -3.56 -5.27 -2.80
N ASN A 138 -2.85 -5.69 -3.85
CA ASN A 138 -2.91 -5.06 -5.17
C ASN A 138 -4.13 -5.56 -5.97
N SER A 139 -5.31 -5.27 -5.46
CA SER A 139 -6.61 -5.58 -6.07
C SER A 139 -7.27 -4.34 -6.64
N VAL A 140 -8.27 -4.50 -7.50
CA VAL A 140 -8.98 -3.38 -8.14
C VAL A 140 -10.48 -3.47 -7.86
N PHE A 141 -11.05 -2.36 -7.35
CA PHE A 141 -12.49 -2.20 -7.23
C PHE A 141 -13.09 -1.71 -8.55
N LEU A 142 -14.08 -2.43 -9.04
CA LEU A 142 -14.85 -2.07 -10.23
C LEU A 142 -16.35 -2.22 -9.92
N ASN A 143 -17.02 -1.14 -9.60
CA ASN A 143 -18.38 -1.16 -9.09
C ASN A 143 -18.53 -2.11 -7.88
N ASN A 144 -19.43 -3.09 -7.96
CA ASN A 144 -19.65 -4.11 -6.93
C ASN A 144 -18.77 -5.35 -7.10
N THR A 145 -17.65 -5.25 -7.82
CA THR A 145 -16.71 -6.35 -8.06
C THR A 145 -15.33 -5.95 -7.59
N VAL A 146 -14.62 -6.89 -6.99
CA VAL A 146 -13.19 -6.75 -6.65
C VAL A 146 -12.41 -7.78 -7.45
N LEU A 147 -11.48 -7.29 -8.27
CA LEU A 147 -10.54 -8.12 -9.01
C LEU A 147 -9.33 -8.38 -8.11
N VAL A 148 -9.11 -9.62 -7.73
CA VAL A 148 -8.02 -10.05 -6.85
C VAL A 148 -7.04 -10.89 -7.65
N PRO A 149 -5.72 -10.61 -7.63
CA PRO A 149 -4.77 -11.43 -8.37
C PRO A 149 -4.68 -12.84 -7.79
N PHE A 150 -4.54 -13.86 -8.65
CA PHE A 150 -4.36 -15.24 -8.25
C PHE A 150 -2.94 -15.74 -8.56
N TYR A 151 -2.39 -16.53 -7.66
CA TYR A 151 -1.00 -17.01 -7.72
C TYR A 151 -0.85 -18.51 -7.45
N ARG A 152 -1.46 -18.98 -6.36
CA ARG A 152 -1.37 -20.37 -5.87
C ARG A 152 -2.66 -20.76 -5.16
N GLN A 153 -3.29 -21.81 -5.60
CA GLN A 153 -4.62 -22.23 -5.15
C GLN A 153 -4.78 -22.27 -3.62
N GLU A 154 -3.78 -22.73 -2.90
CA GLU A 154 -3.82 -22.83 -1.44
C GLU A 154 -3.90 -21.45 -0.74
N TYR A 155 -3.28 -20.43 -1.31
CA TYR A 155 -3.34 -19.03 -0.83
C TYR A 155 -4.52 -18.27 -1.43
N ASP A 156 -4.80 -18.49 -2.71
CA ASP A 156 -5.87 -17.82 -3.44
C ASP A 156 -7.23 -18.06 -2.77
N THR A 157 -7.51 -19.32 -2.36
CA THR A 157 -8.73 -19.66 -1.64
C THR A 157 -8.85 -18.94 -0.29
N ILE A 158 -7.74 -18.75 0.41
CA ILE A 158 -7.71 -18.02 1.68
C ILE A 158 -7.96 -16.54 1.42
N ALA A 159 -7.27 -15.93 0.46
CA ALA A 159 -7.43 -14.54 0.10
C ALA A 159 -8.85 -14.23 -0.36
N GLN A 160 -9.42 -15.06 -1.23
CA GLN A 160 -10.80 -14.91 -1.68
C GLN A 160 -11.79 -14.87 -0.50
N ARG A 161 -11.69 -15.83 0.43
CA ARG A 161 -12.54 -15.88 1.62
C ARG A 161 -12.39 -14.62 2.49
N ILE A 162 -11.16 -14.13 2.69
CA ILE A 162 -10.90 -12.91 3.45
C ILE A 162 -11.60 -11.71 2.80
N TYR A 163 -11.53 -11.58 1.49
CA TYR A 163 -12.23 -10.52 0.76
C TYR A 163 -13.74 -10.65 0.86
N GLU A 164 -14.31 -11.87 0.71
CA GLU A 164 -15.74 -12.14 0.83
C GLU A 164 -16.27 -11.78 2.23
N GLU A 165 -15.51 -12.10 3.28
CA GLU A 165 -15.85 -11.78 4.67
C GLU A 165 -15.73 -10.27 4.97
N ALA A 166 -14.71 -9.62 4.41
CA ALA A 166 -14.45 -8.19 4.64
C ALA A 166 -15.38 -7.28 3.83
N LEU A 167 -15.86 -7.74 2.68
CA LEU A 167 -16.66 -6.96 1.73
C LEU A 167 -17.98 -7.66 1.37
N PRO A 168 -18.89 -7.82 2.34
CA PRO A 168 -20.17 -8.46 2.08
C PRO A 168 -20.96 -7.70 1.02
N GLY A 169 -21.40 -8.41 -0.02
CA GLY A 169 -22.15 -7.84 -1.15
C GLY A 169 -21.29 -7.49 -2.38
N TYR A 170 -19.99 -7.60 -2.29
CA TYR A 170 -19.12 -7.53 -3.46
C TYR A 170 -18.94 -8.90 -4.11
N ASN A 171 -18.76 -8.88 -5.43
CA ASN A 171 -18.37 -10.07 -6.19
C ASN A 171 -16.83 -10.11 -6.23
N ILE A 172 -16.24 -11.16 -5.66
CA ILE A 172 -14.78 -11.33 -5.60
C ILE A 172 -14.35 -12.26 -6.75
N VAL A 173 -13.48 -11.78 -7.66
CA VAL A 173 -13.01 -12.48 -8.86
C VAL A 173 -11.51 -12.30 -9.05
#